data_f94f97754c63febdac2d3cf6feab5caf
#
_entry.id   f94f97754c63febdac2d3cf6feab5caf
#
_cell.length_a   1.000
_cell.length_b   1.000
_cell.length_c   1.000
_cell.angle_alpha   90.00
_cell.angle_beta   90.00
_cell.angle_gamma   90.00
#
_symmetry.space_group_name_H-M   'P 1'
#
loop_
_entity.id
_entity.type
_entity.pdbx_description
1 polymer ?
#
loop_
_entity_poly.entity_id
_entity_poly.type
_entity_poly.pdbx_seq_one_letter_code
_entity_poly.pdbx_strand_id
1 'polypeptide(L)'
;MLTFEHVRKNYDSKRVLEDCSISFEPGKVYALVGPNGTGKSTLMKAAAGLVKINGGTLTYKGQPIGTESKKHIAYMSTEPFYYDYMRIRDVKAFHKDFFADFDADLFDRLLTFMELTPDLKVRALSSGMAAKLKIAVTLSRRAEVIMLDEPLNGIDLIGRDQIIHTIIQATGNGATFIISSHLFDELEPIVDNVVMMKGGKVILEGELEAIRAEHGKSISDLYREIYADIAVPQF
;
A
#
# COMPACT_ATOMS: atom_id res chain seq x y z
N MET A 1 8.61 2.69 13.70
CA MET A 1 7.80 3.87 13.34
C MET A 1 8.36 4.45 12.05
N LEU A 2 7.50 4.70 11.08
CA LEU A 2 7.81 5.39 9.83
C LEU A 2 7.21 6.79 9.93
N THR A 3 8.03 7.84 9.80
CA THR A 3 7.63 9.21 10.11
C THR A 3 7.93 10.16 8.95
N PHE A 4 6.96 10.96 8.59
CA PHE A 4 7.01 12.04 7.63
C PHE A 4 6.83 13.36 8.39
N GLU A 5 7.73 14.33 8.20
CA GLU A 5 7.68 15.65 8.80
C GLU A 5 7.83 16.71 7.71
N HIS A 6 6.78 17.45 7.44
CA HIS A 6 6.75 18.53 6.44
C HIS A 6 7.27 18.09 5.06
N VAL A 7 6.97 16.83 4.67
CA VAL A 7 7.49 16.23 3.44
C VAL A 7 6.85 16.88 2.23
N ARG A 8 7.72 17.29 1.28
CA ARG A 8 7.34 17.88 0.00
C ARG A 8 7.94 17.07 -1.15
N LYS A 9 7.13 16.88 -2.21
CA LYS A 9 7.57 16.21 -3.44
C LYS A 9 6.94 16.86 -4.65
N ASN A 10 7.82 17.24 -5.59
CA ASN A 10 7.44 17.76 -6.89
C ASN A 10 7.93 16.81 -7.99
N TYR A 11 7.20 16.72 -9.08
CA TYR A 11 7.65 16.17 -10.35
C TYR A 11 7.59 17.30 -11.35
N ASP A 12 8.74 17.75 -11.81
CA ASP A 12 8.91 18.97 -12.62
C ASP A 12 8.20 20.16 -11.94
N SER A 13 7.22 20.76 -12.60
CA SER A 13 6.43 21.89 -12.08
C SER A 13 5.24 21.46 -11.20
N LYS A 14 4.87 20.17 -11.20
CA LYS A 14 3.70 19.68 -10.46
C LYS A 14 4.05 19.34 -9.02
N ARG A 15 3.45 20.05 -8.07
CA ARG A 15 3.49 19.69 -6.65
C ARG A 15 2.56 18.49 -6.41
N VAL A 16 3.08 17.44 -5.79
CA VAL A 16 2.33 16.20 -5.52
C VAL A 16 2.20 15.95 -4.03
N LEU A 17 3.25 16.25 -3.25
CA LEU A 17 3.17 16.36 -1.80
C LEU A 17 3.56 17.80 -1.44
N GLU A 18 2.70 18.49 -0.69
CA GLU A 18 2.91 19.90 -0.37
C GLU A 18 3.43 20.13 1.03
N ASP A 19 2.90 19.39 2.01
CA ASP A 19 3.28 19.46 3.42
C ASP A 19 2.69 18.25 4.14
N CYS A 20 3.27 17.08 3.91
CA CYS A 20 2.80 15.84 4.52
C CYS A 20 3.54 15.58 5.82
N SER A 21 2.79 15.61 6.92
CA SER A 21 3.29 15.19 8.24
C SER A 21 2.39 14.08 8.74
N ILE A 22 2.98 12.90 9.03
CA ILE A 22 2.29 11.72 9.55
C ILE A 22 3.28 10.73 10.14
N SER A 23 2.84 9.98 11.14
CA SER A 23 3.60 8.87 11.72
C SER A 23 2.78 7.57 11.69
N PHE A 24 3.39 6.52 11.15
CA PHE A 24 2.83 5.18 11.14
C PHE A 24 3.44 4.37 12.28
N GLU A 25 2.62 4.03 13.27
CA GLU A 25 3.03 3.26 14.44
C GLU A 25 3.23 1.78 14.11
N PRO A 26 4.14 1.09 14.81
CA PRO A 26 4.35 -0.34 14.62
C PRO A 26 3.09 -1.18 14.92
N GLY A 27 2.86 -2.21 14.11
CA GLY A 27 1.84 -3.22 14.34
C GLY A 27 0.40 -2.77 14.09
N LYS A 28 0.20 -1.61 13.48
CA LYS A 28 -1.13 -1.06 13.12
C LYS A 28 -1.41 -1.21 11.63
N VAL A 29 -2.69 -1.29 11.29
CA VAL A 29 -3.18 -1.30 9.91
C VAL A 29 -3.77 0.06 9.57
N TYR A 30 -3.19 0.71 8.58
CA TYR A 30 -3.60 2.04 8.11
C TYR A 30 -4.27 1.96 6.75
N ALA A 31 -5.46 2.55 6.61
CA ALA A 31 -6.02 2.88 5.31
C ALA A 31 -5.56 4.28 4.89
N LEU A 32 -4.84 4.36 3.76
CA LEU A 32 -4.45 5.61 3.12
C LEU A 32 -5.46 5.93 2.02
N VAL A 33 -6.36 6.87 2.28
CA VAL A 33 -7.59 7.09 1.52
C VAL A 33 -7.56 8.43 0.79
N GLY A 34 -8.12 8.48 -0.39
CA GLY A 34 -8.26 9.70 -1.18
C GLY A 34 -8.40 9.40 -2.68
N PRO A 35 -8.95 10.33 -3.47
CA PRO A 35 -9.06 10.20 -4.92
C PRO A 35 -7.70 9.99 -5.61
N ASN A 36 -7.74 9.58 -6.87
CA ASN A 36 -6.54 9.50 -7.68
C ASN A 36 -5.86 10.86 -7.81
N GLY A 37 -4.52 10.87 -7.73
CA GLY A 37 -3.72 12.09 -7.83
C GLY A 37 -3.54 12.87 -6.52
N THR A 38 -4.07 12.43 -5.38
CA THR A 38 -3.88 13.10 -4.08
C THR A 38 -2.50 12.91 -3.45
N GLY A 39 -1.67 12.02 -4.01
CA GLY A 39 -0.30 11.80 -3.55
C GLY A 39 -0.02 10.48 -2.82
N LYS A 40 -1.03 9.61 -2.63
CA LYS A 40 -0.90 8.32 -1.91
C LYS A 40 0.29 7.47 -2.40
N SER A 41 0.31 7.13 -3.69
CA SER A 41 1.41 6.34 -4.27
C SER A 41 2.77 7.04 -4.17
N THR A 42 2.79 8.38 -4.26
CA THR A 42 4.04 9.15 -4.11
C THR A 42 4.56 9.10 -2.68
N LEU A 43 3.68 9.19 -1.69
CA LEU A 43 4.02 9.05 -0.28
C LEU A 43 4.60 7.66 -0.01
N MET A 44 3.96 6.60 -0.51
CA MET A 44 4.45 5.22 -0.37
C MET A 44 5.77 5.00 -1.12
N LYS A 45 5.92 5.52 -2.36
CA LYS A 45 7.17 5.47 -3.13
C LYS A 45 8.32 6.19 -2.42
N ALA A 46 8.04 7.30 -1.73
CA ALA A 46 9.04 7.99 -0.91
C ALA A 46 9.47 7.14 0.28
N ALA A 47 8.53 6.52 1.01
CA ALA A 47 8.81 5.61 2.11
C ALA A 47 9.63 4.37 1.66
N ALA A 48 9.33 3.83 0.48
CA ALA A 48 10.09 2.73 -0.12
C ALA A 48 11.48 3.16 -0.64
N GLY A 49 11.80 4.46 -0.58
CA GLY A 49 13.06 4.99 -1.10
C GLY A 49 13.19 4.89 -2.63
N LEU A 50 12.05 4.87 -3.35
CA LEU A 50 12.01 4.84 -4.82
C LEU A 50 12.01 6.24 -5.42
N VAL A 51 11.59 7.25 -4.66
CA VAL A 51 11.64 8.65 -5.07
C VAL A 51 12.25 9.50 -3.96
N LYS A 52 13.06 10.49 -4.34
CA LYS A 52 13.63 11.47 -3.40
C LYS A 52 12.60 12.55 -3.11
N ILE A 53 12.50 12.96 -1.85
CA ILE A 53 11.71 14.12 -1.42
C ILE A 53 12.42 15.42 -1.78
N ASN A 54 11.67 16.51 -1.93
CA ASN A 54 12.20 17.85 -2.23
C ASN A 54 12.35 18.73 -0.98
N GLY A 55 11.79 18.30 0.16
CA GLY A 55 11.91 18.98 1.44
C GLY A 55 11.22 18.22 2.55
N GLY A 56 11.46 18.65 3.80
CA GLY A 56 11.02 17.94 4.97
C GLY A 56 11.94 16.78 5.37
N THR A 57 11.48 15.96 6.30
CA THR A 57 12.23 14.81 6.83
C THR A 57 11.38 13.55 6.69
N LEU A 58 12.02 12.45 6.26
CA LEU A 58 11.40 11.14 6.17
C LEU A 58 12.32 10.11 6.79
N THR A 59 11.83 9.47 7.85
CA THR A 59 12.63 8.53 8.65
C THR A 59 11.91 7.22 8.90
N TYR A 60 12.69 6.15 9.02
CA TYR A 60 12.27 4.86 9.54
C TYR A 60 13.08 4.55 10.80
N LYS A 61 12.39 4.34 11.95
CA LYS A 61 13.03 4.18 13.27
C LYS A 61 14.02 5.30 13.60
N GLY A 62 13.70 6.56 13.23
CA GLY A 62 14.54 7.73 13.45
C GLY A 62 15.75 7.86 12.51
N GLN A 63 15.93 6.95 11.56
CA GLN A 63 17.00 7.00 10.57
C GLN A 63 16.45 7.39 9.19
N PRO A 64 17.18 8.16 8.39
CA PRO A 64 16.76 8.49 7.03
C PRO A 64 16.49 7.25 6.19
N ILE A 65 15.51 7.37 5.26
CA ILE A 65 15.23 6.31 4.29
C ILE A 65 16.46 6.04 3.41
N GLY A 66 16.89 4.80 3.35
CA GLY A 66 18.08 4.37 2.62
C GLY A 66 18.16 2.87 2.43
N THR A 67 19.36 2.33 2.21
CA THR A 67 19.57 0.90 1.97
C THR A 67 19.11 0.04 3.15
N GLU A 68 19.36 0.49 4.39
CA GLU A 68 18.97 -0.26 5.59
C GLU A 68 17.45 -0.31 5.75
N SER A 69 16.73 0.80 5.59
CA SER A 69 15.28 0.81 5.72
C SER A 69 14.58 -0.09 4.68
N LYS A 70 15.16 -0.23 3.46
CA LYS A 70 14.61 -1.10 2.40
C LYS A 70 14.62 -2.59 2.77
N LYS A 71 15.45 -3.01 3.70
CA LYS A 71 15.45 -4.38 4.23
C LYS A 71 14.18 -4.68 5.06
N HIS A 72 13.58 -3.64 5.64
CA HIS A 72 12.46 -3.74 6.56
C HIS A 72 11.13 -3.24 5.98
N ILE A 73 11.15 -2.71 4.77
CA ILE A 73 9.98 -2.14 4.09
C ILE A 73 9.71 -2.93 2.82
N ALA A 74 8.53 -3.53 2.73
CA ALA A 74 8.02 -4.13 1.50
C ALA A 74 6.98 -3.20 0.87
N TYR A 75 7.06 -3.02 -0.45
CA TYR A 75 6.15 -2.15 -1.21
C TYR A 75 5.62 -2.85 -2.45
N MET A 76 4.31 -2.99 -2.52
CA MET A 76 3.59 -3.42 -3.70
C MET A 76 3.18 -2.20 -4.53
N SER A 77 3.78 -2.05 -5.70
CA SER A 77 3.42 -0.98 -6.66
C SER A 77 2.15 -1.33 -7.45
N THR A 78 1.39 -0.30 -7.86
CA THR A 78 0.35 -0.44 -8.87
C THR A 78 0.92 -0.87 -10.22
N GLU A 79 2.13 -0.41 -10.56
CA GLU A 79 2.81 -0.72 -11.81
C GLU A 79 3.33 -2.17 -11.85
N PRO A 80 3.40 -2.81 -13.04
CA PRO A 80 4.11 -4.08 -13.18
C PRO A 80 5.60 -3.89 -12.88
N PHE A 81 6.23 -4.86 -12.17
CA PHE A 81 7.65 -4.82 -11.87
C PHE A 81 8.36 -6.15 -12.16
N TYR A 82 7.72 -7.02 -12.96
CA TYR A 82 8.31 -8.25 -13.47
C TYR A 82 8.49 -8.17 -14.97
N TYR A 83 9.49 -8.86 -15.48
CA TYR A 83 9.69 -8.94 -16.92
C TYR A 83 8.70 -9.94 -17.55
N ASP A 84 8.16 -9.61 -18.71
CA ASP A 84 7.16 -10.39 -19.43
C ASP A 84 7.61 -11.84 -19.76
N TYR A 85 8.91 -12.05 -19.92
CA TYR A 85 9.47 -13.38 -20.21
C TYR A 85 9.56 -14.30 -18.99
N MET A 86 9.51 -13.74 -17.77
CA MET A 86 9.57 -14.50 -16.52
C MET A 86 8.36 -15.42 -16.36
N ARG A 87 8.58 -16.54 -15.67
CA ARG A 87 7.54 -17.36 -15.07
C ARG A 87 7.42 -17.01 -13.58
N ILE A 88 6.33 -17.40 -12.95
CA ILE A 88 6.11 -17.18 -11.51
C ILE A 88 7.25 -17.78 -10.68
N ARG A 89 7.77 -18.96 -11.06
CA ARG A 89 8.95 -19.56 -10.41
C ARG A 89 10.22 -18.70 -10.53
N ASP A 90 10.38 -17.97 -11.63
CA ASP A 90 11.53 -17.09 -11.83
C ASP A 90 11.40 -15.84 -10.95
N VAL A 91 10.17 -15.34 -10.77
CA VAL A 91 9.85 -14.27 -9.81
C VAL A 91 10.18 -14.71 -8.38
N LYS A 92 9.83 -15.94 -7.99
CA LYS A 92 10.23 -16.55 -6.70
C LYS A 92 11.74 -16.56 -6.52
N ALA A 93 12.47 -17.11 -7.50
CA ALA A 93 13.94 -17.21 -7.47
C ALA A 93 14.57 -15.82 -7.32
N PHE A 94 14.13 -14.85 -8.13
CA PHE A 94 14.60 -13.47 -8.06
C PHE A 94 14.44 -12.89 -6.65
N HIS A 95 13.26 -13.02 -6.02
CA HIS A 95 13.02 -12.45 -4.69
C HIS A 95 13.84 -13.17 -3.61
N LYS A 96 14.00 -14.48 -3.72
CA LYS A 96 14.84 -15.25 -2.81
C LYS A 96 16.31 -14.83 -2.87
N ASP A 97 16.81 -14.46 -4.06
CA ASP A 97 18.21 -14.06 -4.25
C ASP A 97 18.46 -12.62 -3.74
N PHE A 98 17.48 -11.72 -3.89
CA PHE A 98 17.62 -10.30 -3.54
C PHE A 98 17.20 -9.96 -2.11
N PHE A 99 16.32 -10.74 -1.49
CA PHE A 99 15.75 -10.42 -0.18
C PHE A 99 15.97 -11.58 0.79
N ALA A 100 16.88 -11.39 1.72
CA ALA A 100 17.20 -12.39 2.74
C ALA A 100 16.01 -12.75 3.65
N ASP A 101 15.02 -11.85 3.76
CA ASP A 101 13.78 -12.01 4.52
C ASP A 101 12.63 -12.62 3.71
N PHE A 102 12.87 -13.09 2.47
CA PHE A 102 11.83 -13.70 1.64
C PHE A 102 11.51 -15.12 2.08
N ASP A 103 10.27 -15.35 2.50
CA ASP A 103 9.75 -16.66 2.90
C ASP A 103 9.22 -17.41 1.67
N ALA A 104 10.09 -18.30 1.12
CA ALA A 104 9.77 -19.08 -0.07
C ALA A 104 8.63 -20.09 0.14
N ASP A 105 8.47 -20.60 1.38
CA ASP A 105 7.40 -21.56 1.72
C ASP A 105 6.06 -20.86 1.87
N LEU A 106 6.05 -19.65 2.46
CA LEU A 106 4.86 -18.82 2.49
C LEU A 106 4.42 -18.45 1.07
N PHE A 107 5.36 -18.07 0.21
CA PHE A 107 5.06 -17.77 -1.19
C PHE A 107 4.36 -18.93 -1.89
N ASP A 108 4.86 -20.17 -1.75
CA ASP A 108 4.24 -21.35 -2.37
C ASP A 108 2.82 -21.61 -1.83
N ARG A 109 2.62 -21.44 -0.51
CA ARG A 109 1.28 -21.55 0.09
C ARG A 109 0.32 -20.50 -0.46
N LEU A 110 0.79 -19.25 -0.61
CA LEU A 110 -0.02 -18.17 -1.17
C LEU A 110 -0.35 -18.40 -2.64
N LEU A 111 0.58 -18.91 -3.44
CA LEU A 111 0.30 -19.30 -4.83
C LEU A 111 -0.80 -20.36 -4.90
N THR A 112 -0.69 -21.39 -4.06
CA THR A 112 -1.68 -22.47 -4.00
C THR A 112 -3.07 -21.93 -3.63
N PHE A 113 -3.14 -21.09 -2.58
CA PHE A 113 -4.39 -20.47 -2.14
C PHE A 113 -5.02 -19.56 -3.21
N MET A 114 -4.18 -18.82 -3.96
CA MET A 114 -4.61 -17.92 -5.02
C MET A 114 -4.78 -18.58 -6.39
N GLU A 115 -4.61 -19.91 -6.46
CA GLU A 115 -4.75 -20.72 -7.69
C GLU A 115 -3.80 -20.30 -8.81
N LEU A 116 -2.56 -19.92 -8.44
CA LEU A 116 -1.50 -19.57 -9.38
C LEU A 116 -0.49 -20.72 -9.49
N THR A 117 -0.15 -21.11 -10.71
CA THR A 117 0.84 -22.16 -10.94
C THR A 117 2.23 -21.58 -11.24
N PRO A 118 3.31 -22.19 -10.71
CA PRO A 118 4.68 -21.66 -10.87
C PRO A 118 5.14 -21.53 -12.33
N ASP A 119 4.56 -22.31 -13.24
CA ASP A 119 4.96 -22.33 -14.67
C ASP A 119 4.26 -21.28 -15.53
N LEU A 120 3.27 -20.57 -15.00
CA LEU A 120 2.61 -19.47 -15.72
C LEU A 120 3.61 -18.37 -16.05
N LYS A 121 3.58 -17.90 -17.29
CA LYS A 121 4.37 -16.73 -17.72
C LYS A 121 3.69 -15.45 -17.26
N VAL A 122 4.48 -14.48 -16.79
CA VAL A 122 3.98 -13.17 -16.34
C VAL A 122 3.11 -12.49 -17.41
N ARG A 123 3.53 -12.51 -18.68
CA ARG A 123 2.77 -11.97 -19.80
C ARG A 123 1.40 -12.62 -20.07
N ALA A 124 1.16 -13.81 -19.52
CA ALA A 124 -0.09 -14.56 -19.70
C ALA A 124 -1.06 -14.37 -18.53
N LEU A 125 -0.67 -13.62 -17.50
CA LEU A 125 -1.51 -13.35 -16.35
C LEU A 125 -2.59 -12.33 -16.71
N SER A 126 -3.82 -12.58 -16.28
CA SER A 126 -4.86 -11.54 -16.24
C SER A 126 -4.50 -10.45 -15.22
N SER A 127 -5.20 -9.31 -15.25
CA SER A 127 -5.00 -8.24 -14.25
C SER A 127 -5.17 -8.75 -12.81
N GLY A 128 -6.20 -9.56 -12.55
CA GLY A 128 -6.44 -10.17 -11.25
C GLY A 128 -5.34 -11.16 -10.85
N MET A 129 -4.88 -12.02 -11.76
CA MET A 129 -3.76 -12.94 -11.49
C MET A 129 -2.45 -12.18 -11.23
N ALA A 130 -2.20 -11.10 -11.95
CA ALA A 130 -1.02 -10.26 -11.73
C ALA A 130 -1.07 -9.57 -10.35
N ALA A 131 -2.24 -9.09 -9.92
CA ALA A 131 -2.42 -8.53 -8.59
C ALA A 131 -2.20 -9.59 -7.49
N LYS A 132 -2.78 -10.78 -7.65
CA LYS A 132 -2.56 -11.93 -6.73
C LYS A 132 -1.07 -12.26 -6.61
N LEU A 133 -0.33 -12.31 -7.72
CA LEU A 133 1.11 -12.55 -7.71
C LEU A 133 1.86 -11.45 -6.96
N LYS A 134 1.55 -10.16 -7.20
CA LYS A 134 2.18 -9.04 -6.50
C LYS A 134 1.94 -9.12 -4.99
N ILE A 135 0.75 -9.45 -4.57
CA ILE A 135 0.41 -9.64 -3.15
C ILE A 135 1.18 -10.82 -2.56
N ALA A 136 1.17 -11.98 -3.24
CA ALA A 136 1.91 -13.15 -2.76
C ALA A 136 3.40 -12.84 -2.55
N VAL A 137 4.03 -12.15 -3.49
CA VAL A 137 5.43 -11.72 -3.37
C VAL A 137 5.63 -10.76 -2.21
N THR A 138 4.80 -9.73 -2.09
CA THR A 138 4.96 -8.68 -1.09
C THR A 138 4.76 -9.21 0.33
N LEU A 139 3.74 -10.05 0.54
CA LEU A 139 3.45 -10.67 1.83
C LEU A 139 4.42 -11.78 2.20
N SER A 140 5.16 -12.32 1.23
CA SER A 140 6.24 -13.30 1.50
C SER A 140 7.52 -12.65 2.00
N ARG A 141 7.62 -11.31 2.04
CA ARG A 141 8.65 -10.57 2.75
C ARG A 141 8.30 -10.53 4.24
N ARG A 142 9.25 -10.88 5.10
CA ARG A 142 9.13 -10.70 6.55
C ARG A 142 9.46 -9.26 6.97
N ALA A 143 8.91 -8.30 6.23
CA ALA A 143 9.13 -6.89 6.44
C ALA A 143 8.36 -6.37 7.66
N GLU A 144 8.90 -5.37 8.34
CA GLU A 144 8.25 -4.71 9.48
C GLU A 144 7.17 -3.71 9.04
N VAL A 145 7.31 -3.17 7.82
CA VAL A 145 6.32 -2.29 7.18
C VAL A 145 5.96 -2.87 5.81
N ILE A 146 4.70 -3.11 5.59
CA ILE A 146 4.15 -3.64 4.35
C ILE A 146 3.22 -2.58 3.76
N MET A 147 3.54 -2.10 2.58
CA MET A 147 2.77 -1.10 1.87
C MET A 147 2.14 -1.69 0.63
N LEU A 148 0.80 -1.61 0.53
CA LEU A 148 0.01 -2.14 -0.58
C LEU A 148 -0.67 -0.98 -1.31
N ASP A 149 -0.22 -0.68 -2.53
CA ASP A 149 -0.76 0.42 -3.32
C ASP A 149 -1.87 -0.08 -4.25
N GLU A 150 -3.13 0.28 -3.91
CA GLU A 150 -4.37 -0.11 -4.60
C GLU A 150 -4.45 -1.64 -4.84
N PRO A 151 -4.33 -2.50 -3.80
CA PRO A 151 -4.22 -3.94 -3.96
C PRO A 151 -5.46 -4.60 -4.58
N LEU A 152 -6.63 -3.96 -4.49
CA LEU A 152 -7.91 -4.50 -4.96
C LEU A 152 -8.32 -3.98 -6.36
N ASN A 153 -7.50 -3.10 -6.95
CA ASN A 153 -7.85 -2.47 -8.22
C ASN A 153 -7.79 -3.46 -9.39
N GLY A 154 -8.85 -3.47 -10.19
CA GLY A 154 -8.94 -4.32 -11.40
C GLY A 154 -9.17 -5.81 -11.11
N ILE A 155 -9.66 -6.17 -9.93
CA ILE A 155 -9.94 -7.53 -9.49
C ILE A 155 -11.45 -7.71 -9.36
N ASP A 156 -11.93 -8.88 -9.76
CA ASP A 156 -13.34 -9.27 -9.55
C ASP A 156 -13.67 -9.50 -8.06
N LEU A 157 -14.93 -9.56 -7.72
CA LEU A 157 -15.40 -9.66 -6.34
C LEU A 157 -14.82 -10.87 -5.59
N ILE A 158 -14.77 -12.04 -6.24
CA ILE A 158 -14.25 -13.27 -5.61
C ILE A 158 -12.73 -13.13 -5.34
N GLY A 159 -12.01 -12.58 -6.31
CA GLY A 159 -10.57 -12.32 -6.16
C GLY A 159 -10.26 -11.30 -5.06
N ARG A 160 -11.12 -10.29 -4.87
CA ARG A 160 -10.99 -9.31 -3.78
C ARG A 160 -11.14 -9.98 -2.42
N ASP A 161 -12.14 -10.83 -2.24
CA ASP A 161 -12.34 -11.58 -0.98
C ASP A 161 -11.12 -12.43 -0.63
N GLN A 162 -10.53 -13.12 -1.63
CA GLN A 162 -9.30 -13.89 -1.42
C GLN A 162 -8.13 -13.01 -0.97
N ILE A 163 -7.97 -11.83 -1.58
CA ILE A 163 -6.91 -10.89 -1.24
C ILE A 163 -7.11 -10.31 0.16
N ILE A 164 -8.33 -9.86 0.48
CA ILE A 164 -8.66 -9.33 1.81
C ILE A 164 -8.38 -10.39 2.87
N HIS A 165 -8.86 -11.61 2.67
CA HIS A 165 -8.57 -12.72 3.58
C HIS A 165 -7.07 -12.96 3.77
N THR A 166 -6.29 -12.88 2.68
CA THR A 166 -4.82 -13.04 2.75
C THR A 166 -4.18 -11.91 3.55
N ILE A 167 -4.63 -10.67 3.36
CA ILE A 167 -4.13 -9.51 4.12
C ILE A 167 -4.48 -9.68 5.60
N ILE A 168 -5.72 -10.06 5.95
CA ILE A 168 -6.13 -10.33 7.33
C ILE A 168 -5.20 -11.35 8.00
N GLN A 169 -4.91 -12.46 7.34
CA GLN A 169 -4.00 -13.47 7.89
C GLN A 169 -2.58 -12.93 8.08
N ALA A 170 -2.13 -12.02 7.22
CA ALA A 170 -0.80 -11.42 7.30
C ALA A 170 -0.69 -10.35 8.41
N THR A 171 -1.76 -9.63 8.74
CA THR A 171 -1.73 -8.58 9.79
C THR A 171 -1.48 -9.16 11.19
N GLY A 172 -1.82 -10.42 11.44
CA GLY A 172 -1.56 -11.11 12.71
C GLY A 172 -0.06 -11.26 13.07
N ASN A 173 0.86 -10.96 12.17
CA ASN A 173 2.31 -11.11 12.38
C ASN A 173 2.98 -9.89 13.04
N GLY A 174 2.23 -8.85 13.40
CA GLY A 174 2.75 -7.64 14.08
C GLY A 174 3.47 -6.65 13.16
N ALA A 175 3.43 -6.83 11.84
CA ALA A 175 3.90 -5.84 10.89
C ALA A 175 2.94 -4.64 10.80
N THR A 176 3.48 -3.48 10.44
CA THR A 176 2.67 -2.31 10.12
C THR A 176 2.19 -2.40 8.68
N PHE A 177 0.89 -2.27 8.46
CA PHE A 177 0.31 -2.24 7.11
C PHE A 177 -0.12 -0.84 6.73
N ILE A 178 0.22 -0.41 5.51
CA ILE A 178 -0.27 0.84 4.92
C ILE A 178 -0.91 0.46 3.58
N ILE A 179 -2.23 0.54 3.50
CA ILE A 179 -3.00 0.08 2.35
C ILE A 179 -3.66 1.29 1.71
N SER A 180 -3.25 1.65 0.50
CA SER A 180 -3.97 2.68 -0.25
C SER A 180 -5.19 2.09 -0.94
N SER A 181 -6.31 2.78 -0.86
CA SER A 181 -7.51 2.40 -1.60
C SER A 181 -8.43 3.61 -1.82
N HIS A 182 -9.17 3.55 -2.90
CA HIS A 182 -10.37 4.36 -3.11
C HIS A 182 -11.66 3.58 -2.78
N LEU A 183 -11.53 2.31 -2.41
CA LEU A 183 -12.60 1.38 -2.00
C LEU A 183 -12.49 1.10 -0.50
N PHE A 184 -12.69 2.15 0.31
CA PHE A 184 -12.50 2.05 1.76
C PHE A 184 -13.39 0.99 2.41
N ASP A 185 -14.67 0.89 1.97
CA ASP A 185 -15.65 -0.03 2.56
C ASP A 185 -15.17 -1.49 2.60
N GLU A 186 -14.33 -1.89 1.62
CA GLU A 186 -13.78 -3.24 1.56
C GLU A 186 -12.62 -3.46 2.56
N LEU A 187 -11.93 -2.40 2.96
CA LEU A 187 -10.81 -2.45 3.91
C LEU A 187 -11.24 -2.18 5.36
N GLU A 188 -12.41 -1.56 5.55
CA GLU A 188 -12.89 -1.13 6.87
C GLU A 188 -12.80 -2.20 7.97
N PRO A 189 -13.11 -3.49 7.70
CA PRO A 189 -13.06 -4.53 8.73
C PRO A 189 -11.66 -4.85 9.27
N ILE A 190 -10.61 -4.40 8.59
CA ILE A 190 -9.21 -4.77 8.92
C ILE A 190 -8.35 -3.58 9.35
N VAL A 191 -8.92 -2.37 9.33
CA VAL A 191 -8.19 -1.12 9.52
C VAL A 191 -8.30 -0.63 10.95
N ASP A 192 -7.16 -0.33 11.58
CA ASP A 192 -7.10 0.35 12.88
C ASP A 192 -7.18 1.87 12.71
N ASN A 193 -6.49 2.42 11.72
CA ASN A 193 -6.31 3.85 11.54
C ASN A 193 -6.63 4.29 10.10
N VAL A 194 -7.18 5.47 9.97
CA VAL A 194 -7.50 6.09 8.67
C VAL A 194 -6.65 7.34 8.47
N VAL A 195 -6.13 7.51 7.25
CA VAL A 195 -5.38 8.68 6.80
C VAL A 195 -6.01 9.17 5.50
N MET A 196 -6.59 10.37 5.50
CA MET A 196 -7.17 10.98 4.31
C MET A 196 -6.24 12.03 3.71
N MET A 197 -6.02 11.92 2.40
CA MET A 197 -5.15 12.84 1.64
C MET A 197 -5.93 13.67 0.63
N LYS A 198 -5.75 14.99 0.65
CA LYS A 198 -6.31 15.93 -0.34
C LYS A 198 -5.25 16.95 -0.74
N GLY A 199 -5.06 17.19 -2.05
CA GLY A 199 -4.13 18.21 -2.54
C GLY A 199 -2.68 18.04 -2.06
N GLY A 200 -2.20 16.80 -1.93
CA GLY A 200 -0.83 16.54 -1.46
C GLY A 200 -0.60 16.73 0.04
N LYS A 201 -1.66 16.83 0.83
CA LYS A 201 -1.62 16.98 2.30
C LYS A 201 -2.42 15.89 2.99
N VAL A 202 -2.05 15.55 4.21
CA VAL A 202 -2.89 14.80 5.14
C VAL A 202 -3.90 15.79 5.74
N ILE A 203 -5.18 15.48 5.61
CA ILE A 203 -6.28 16.37 6.06
C ILE A 203 -7.09 15.80 7.21
N LEU A 204 -7.01 14.48 7.40
CA LEU A 204 -7.60 13.75 8.52
C LEU A 204 -6.73 12.54 8.81
N GLU A 205 -6.43 12.30 10.07
CA GLU A 205 -5.77 11.07 10.54
C GLU A 205 -6.26 10.70 11.93
N GLY A 206 -6.34 9.42 12.21
CA GLY A 206 -6.70 8.93 13.54
C GLY A 206 -7.17 7.49 13.54
N GLU A 207 -7.47 7.01 14.72
CA GLU A 207 -8.08 5.70 14.93
C GLU A 207 -9.49 5.68 14.35
N LEU A 208 -9.85 4.60 13.66
CA LEU A 208 -11.12 4.45 12.95
C LEU A 208 -12.34 4.77 13.83
N GLU A 209 -12.40 4.14 15.00
CA GLU A 209 -13.54 4.31 15.91
C GLU A 209 -13.58 5.69 16.56
N ALA A 210 -12.40 6.30 16.82
CA ALA A 210 -12.32 7.67 17.33
C ALA A 210 -12.86 8.69 16.31
N ILE A 211 -12.47 8.57 15.03
CA ILE A 211 -12.98 9.43 13.96
C ILE A 211 -14.51 9.27 13.81
N ARG A 212 -15.02 8.04 13.86
CA ARG A 212 -16.47 7.79 13.81
C ARG A 212 -17.22 8.44 14.96
N ALA A 213 -16.70 8.30 16.18
CA ALA A 213 -17.30 8.89 17.37
C ALA A 213 -17.29 10.43 17.33
N GLU A 214 -16.18 11.04 16.89
CA GLU A 214 -16.02 12.48 16.79
C GLU A 214 -16.97 13.11 15.77
N HIS A 215 -17.08 12.49 14.59
CA HIS A 215 -17.88 13.05 13.49
C HIS A 215 -19.31 12.55 13.43
N GLY A 216 -19.66 11.49 14.16
CA GLY A 216 -21.00 10.88 14.14
C GLY A 216 -21.38 10.28 12.76
N LYS A 217 -20.39 9.93 11.93
CA LYS A 217 -20.55 9.48 10.55
C LYS A 217 -19.67 8.27 10.25
N SER A 218 -20.04 7.49 9.22
CA SER A 218 -19.14 6.49 8.65
C SER A 218 -17.97 7.15 7.93
N ILE A 219 -16.85 6.42 7.79
CA ILE A 219 -15.69 6.93 7.03
C ILE A 219 -16.05 7.16 5.56
N SER A 220 -16.93 6.34 4.99
CA SER A 220 -17.43 6.51 3.62
C SER A 220 -18.26 7.76 3.44
N ASP A 221 -19.04 8.16 4.44
CA ASP A 221 -19.80 9.44 4.41
C ASP A 221 -18.86 10.63 4.56
N LEU A 222 -17.89 10.56 5.47
CA LEU A 222 -16.84 11.56 5.59
C LEU A 222 -16.03 11.71 4.30
N TYR A 223 -15.71 10.59 3.65
CA TYR A 223 -15.03 10.58 2.35
C TYR A 223 -15.85 11.35 1.30
N ARG A 224 -17.14 11.03 1.18
CA ARG A 224 -18.04 11.73 0.22
C ARG A 224 -18.11 13.21 0.49
N GLU A 225 -18.20 13.63 1.76
CA GLU A 225 -18.27 15.03 2.16
C GLU A 225 -16.96 15.77 1.86
N ILE A 226 -15.82 15.21 2.27
CA ILE A 226 -14.50 15.82 2.11
C ILE A 226 -14.12 16.00 0.63
N TYR A 227 -14.55 15.06 -0.21
CA TYR A 227 -14.21 15.05 -1.64
C TYR A 227 -15.37 15.42 -2.56
N ALA A 228 -16.48 15.95 -2.02
CA ALA A 228 -17.65 16.37 -2.80
C ALA A 228 -17.30 17.33 -3.95
N ASP A 229 -16.38 18.26 -3.71
CA ASP A 229 -15.91 19.25 -4.69
C ASP A 229 -15.14 18.63 -5.88
N ILE A 230 -14.62 17.41 -5.70
CA ILE A 230 -13.86 16.70 -6.75
C ILE A 230 -14.79 15.80 -7.58
N ALA A 231 -15.94 15.42 -7.02
CA ALA A 231 -16.81 14.39 -7.61
C ALA A 231 -17.80 14.91 -8.65
N VAL A 232 -18.03 16.23 -8.75
CA VAL A 232 -19.02 16.81 -9.66
C VAL A 232 -18.37 17.88 -10.56
N PRO A 233 -18.10 17.58 -11.84
CA PRO A 233 -17.87 18.64 -12.82
C PRO A 233 -19.14 19.50 -12.89
N GLN A 234 -19.06 20.78 -12.61
CA GLN A 234 -20.12 21.71 -12.96
C GLN A 234 -20.16 21.81 -14.48
N PHE A 235 -21.19 21.24 -15.10
CA PHE A 235 -21.52 21.41 -16.51
C PHE A 235 -22.26 22.72 -16.74
#